data_7b81a96a6d8f04eaf429d926280f098d
#
_entry.id   7b81a96a6d8f04eaf429d926280f098d
#
_cell.length_a   1.000
_cell.length_b   1.000
_cell.length_c   1.000
_cell.angle_alpha   90.00
_cell.angle_beta   90.00
_cell.angle_gamma   90.00
#
_symmetry.space_group_name_H-M   'P 1'
#
loop_
_entity.id
_entity.type
_entity.pdbx_description
1 polymer ?
#
loop_
_entity_poly.entity_id
_entity_poly.type
_entity_poly.pdbx_seq_one_letter_code
_entity_poly.pdbx_strand_id
1 'polypeptide(L)'
;RLTAVSSLGTIVYPVIGGLLGEWSWRAPFFVFTLALPTAVLSLMVTLEKPQGEMDWRRYWKQTGNILRERRAIGFFVLVFLCYCAIYGPINTCFPMMAEAKYHASSSRIGLVFSFVAIGSYLAAAGLPRLHAKWSCRTLILVGGFCYTLPLAFLASVPGLWLCTVPLFVSGAAQGLSLPIINDNVALLGTPDDRAAILAVSETSVRVSQSVSPLLFSIISMKWLWDGAYASGFAVGILILLVAFFVFEPRTAPSQK
;
A
#
# COMPACT_ATOMS: atom_id res chain seq x y z
N ARG A 1 0.54 -4.62 -20.06
CA ARG A 1 1.57 -3.64 -20.44
C ARG A 1 1.61 -2.45 -19.47
N LEU A 2 0.48 -1.85 -19.10
CA LEU A 2 0.41 -0.70 -18.18
C LEU A 2 1.00 -1.03 -16.80
N THR A 3 0.62 -2.18 -16.24
CA THR A 3 1.11 -2.68 -14.94
C THR A 3 2.64 -2.89 -14.92
N ALA A 4 3.21 -3.38 -16.01
CA ALA A 4 4.67 -3.58 -16.10
C ALA A 4 5.43 -2.25 -16.09
N VAL A 5 4.92 -1.23 -16.80
CA VAL A 5 5.51 0.11 -16.81
C VAL A 5 5.42 0.77 -15.44
N SER A 6 4.26 0.66 -14.77
CA SER A 6 4.09 1.17 -13.40
C SER A 6 5.04 0.51 -12.40
N SER A 7 5.22 -0.82 -12.50
CA SER A 7 6.14 -1.56 -11.64
C SER A 7 7.59 -1.15 -11.87
N LEU A 8 7.99 -0.94 -13.12
CA LEU A 8 9.34 -0.47 -13.44
C LEU A 8 9.61 0.91 -12.82
N GLY A 9 8.64 1.83 -12.94
CA GLY A 9 8.72 3.14 -12.30
C GLY A 9 8.90 3.02 -10.78
N THR A 10 8.12 2.18 -10.12
CA THR A 10 8.19 2.00 -8.66
C THR A 10 9.55 1.47 -8.19
N ILE A 11 10.25 0.66 -9.00
CA ILE A 11 11.59 0.17 -8.70
C ILE A 11 12.65 1.27 -8.92
N VAL A 12 12.51 2.02 -10.01
CA VAL A 12 13.54 2.96 -10.47
C VAL A 12 13.47 4.30 -9.74
N TYR A 13 12.26 4.81 -9.43
CA TYR A 13 12.11 6.13 -8.81
C TYR A 13 12.81 6.30 -7.45
N PRO A 14 12.82 5.34 -6.52
CA PRO A 14 13.56 5.50 -5.26
C PRO A 14 15.07 5.66 -5.48
N VAL A 15 15.62 4.94 -6.46
CA VAL A 15 17.05 5.03 -6.80
C VAL A 15 17.37 6.41 -7.41
N ILE A 16 16.58 6.84 -8.40
CA ILE A 16 16.73 8.16 -9.03
C ILE A 16 16.55 9.26 -7.98
N GLY A 17 15.51 9.16 -7.15
CA GLY A 17 15.25 10.13 -6.07
C GLY A 17 16.40 10.21 -5.08
N GLY A 18 16.99 9.07 -4.69
CA GLY A 18 18.15 9.00 -3.82
C GLY A 18 19.40 9.64 -4.42
N LEU A 19 19.71 9.34 -5.68
CA LEU A 19 20.85 9.94 -6.41
C LEU A 19 20.67 11.45 -6.59
N LEU A 20 19.50 11.91 -6.98
CA LEU A 20 19.21 13.33 -7.11
C LEU A 20 19.26 14.07 -5.76
N GLY A 21 18.82 13.39 -4.68
CA GLY A 21 18.86 13.92 -3.33
C GLY A 21 20.27 14.18 -2.80
N GLU A 22 21.27 13.41 -3.25
CA GLU A 22 22.68 13.66 -2.94
C GLU A 22 23.22 14.93 -3.61
N TRP A 23 22.76 15.22 -4.83
CA TRP A 23 23.17 16.44 -5.53
C TRP A 23 22.53 17.67 -4.89
N SER A 24 21.23 17.66 -4.66
CA SER A 24 20.50 18.73 -3.99
C SER A 24 19.14 18.22 -3.50
N TRP A 25 18.70 18.68 -2.31
CA TRP A 25 17.36 18.37 -1.82
C TRP A 25 16.23 18.85 -2.76
N ARG A 26 16.54 19.80 -3.68
CA ARG A 26 15.62 20.32 -4.70
C ARG A 26 15.59 19.47 -5.96
N ALA A 27 16.65 18.72 -6.24
CA ALA A 27 16.79 17.99 -7.50
C ALA A 27 15.69 16.95 -7.75
N PRO A 28 15.20 16.18 -6.77
CA PRO A 28 14.07 15.26 -6.97
C PRO A 28 12.80 15.94 -7.47
N PHE A 29 12.59 17.22 -7.11
CA PHE A 29 11.38 17.94 -7.56
C PHE A 29 11.39 18.24 -9.07
N PHE A 30 12.56 18.30 -9.71
CA PHE A 30 12.63 18.45 -11.17
C PHE A 30 12.05 17.24 -11.92
N VAL A 31 11.98 16.06 -11.29
CA VAL A 31 11.33 14.88 -11.88
C VAL A 31 9.84 15.15 -12.14
N PHE A 32 9.20 16.02 -11.34
CA PHE A 32 7.80 16.40 -11.58
C PHE A 32 7.59 17.17 -12.88
N THR A 33 8.64 17.78 -13.45
CA THR A 33 8.53 18.44 -14.78
C THR A 33 8.21 17.44 -15.88
N LEU A 34 8.49 16.14 -15.69
CA LEU A 34 8.08 15.07 -16.60
C LEU A 34 6.55 14.92 -16.69
N ALA A 35 5.81 15.49 -15.74
CA ALA A 35 4.35 15.55 -15.84
C ALA A 35 3.85 16.56 -16.89
N LEU A 36 4.67 17.56 -17.29
CA LEU A 36 4.27 18.57 -18.29
C LEU A 36 4.01 17.97 -19.66
N PRO A 37 4.88 17.13 -20.25
CA PRO A 37 4.58 16.46 -21.51
C PRO A 37 3.32 15.59 -21.45
N THR A 38 3.09 14.89 -20.32
CA THR A 38 1.88 14.07 -20.16
C THR A 38 0.62 14.93 -20.06
N ALA A 39 0.70 16.10 -19.39
CA ALA A 39 -0.40 17.06 -19.36
C ALA A 39 -0.73 17.60 -20.76
N VAL A 40 0.29 17.97 -21.55
CA VAL A 40 0.10 18.42 -22.94
C VAL A 40 -0.52 17.32 -23.80
N LEU A 41 -0.01 16.08 -23.69
CA LEU A 41 -0.58 14.94 -24.42
C LEU A 41 -2.03 14.66 -24.02
N SER A 42 -2.38 14.81 -22.73
CA SER A 42 -3.75 14.61 -22.27
C SER A 42 -4.75 15.65 -22.82
N LEU A 43 -4.29 16.87 -23.08
CA LEU A 43 -5.11 17.90 -23.75
C LEU A 43 -5.40 17.57 -25.21
N MET A 44 -4.54 16.76 -25.86
CA MET A 44 -4.72 16.33 -27.26
C MET A 44 -5.66 15.12 -27.38
N VAL A 45 -5.93 14.41 -26.26
CA VAL A 45 -6.85 13.27 -26.26
C VAL A 45 -8.27 13.78 -26.06
N THR A 46 -9.11 13.59 -27.06
CA THR A 46 -10.54 13.89 -26.96
C THR A 46 -11.20 12.85 -26.07
N LEU A 47 -11.52 13.23 -24.84
CA LEU A 47 -12.28 12.38 -23.93
C LEU A 47 -13.76 12.45 -24.32
N GLU A 48 -14.39 11.29 -24.48
CA GLU A 48 -15.84 11.23 -24.60
C GLU A 48 -16.46 11.84 -23.35
N LYS A 49 -17.40 12.78 -23.55
CA LYS A 49 -18.12 13.38 -22.42
C LYS A 49 -18.89 12.27 -21.70
N PRO A 50 -18.82 12.19 -20.36
CA PRO A 50 -19.66 11.26 -19.61
C PRO A 50 -21.12 11.48 -19.98
N GLN A 51 -21.79 10.44 -20.44
CA GLN A 51 -23.22 10.50 -20.75
C GLN A 51 -24.00 10.39 -19.46
N GLY A 52 -24.66 11.47 -19.06
CA GLY A 52 -25.58 11.52 -17.92
C GLY A 52 -25.20 12.56 -16.86
N GLU A 53 -26.21 13.14 -16.24
CA GLU A 53 -26.06 14.00 -15.08
C GLU A 53 -25.77 13.15 -13.84
N MET A 54 -24.77 13.56 -13.05
CA MET A 54 -24.44 12.88 -11.80
C MET A 54 -25.54 13.18 -10.77
N ASP A 55 -26.35 12.17 -10.45
CA ASP A 55 -27.30 12.25 -9.34
C ASP A 55 -26.58 12.14 -7.99
N TRP A 56 -26.20 13.30 -7.44
CA TRP A 56 -25.54 13.42 -6.14
C TRP A 56 -26.34 12.77 -4.99
N ARG A 57 -27.69 12.82 -5.03
CA ARG A 57 -28.54 12.18 -4.00
C ARG A 57 -28.41 10.66 -4.04
N ARG A 58 -28.43 10.09 -5.24
CA ARG A 58 -28.26 8.65 -5.45
C ARG A 58 -26.88 8.23 -4.99
N TYR A 59 -25.84 8.99 -5.36
CA TYR A 59 -24.46 8.73 -4.97
C TYR A 59 -24.25 8.70 -3.45
N TRP A 60 -24.73 9.71 -2.72
CA TRP A 60 -24.60 9.76 -1.27
C TRP A 60 -25.42 8.68 -0.56
N LYS A 61 -26.59 8.34 -1.06
CA LYS A 61 -27.41 7.24 -0.54
C LYS A 61 -26.72 5.90 -0.73
N GLN A 62 -26.14 5.64 -1.90
CA GLN A 62 -25.39 4.44 -2.19
C GLN A 62 -24.16 4.34 -1.27
N THR A 63 -23.35 5.40 -1.18
CA THR A 63 -22.20 5.46 -0.28
C THR A 63 -22.61 5.18 1.17
N GLY A 64 -23.71 5.77 1.65
CA GLY A 64 -24.20 5.54 3.01
C GLY A 64 -24.65 4.09 3.24
N ASN A 65 -25.24 3.44 2.26
CA ASN A 65 -25.62 2.03 2.35
C ASN A 65 -24.40 1.11 2.42
N ILE A 66 -23.38 1.37 1.58
CA ILE A 66 -22.11 0.63 1.56
C ILE A 66 -21.40 0.73 2.91
N LEU A 67 -21.36 1.94 3.51
CA LEU A 67 -20.76 2.18 4.83
C LEU A 67 -21.51 1.54 6.00
N ARG A 68 -22.71 0.98 5.77
CA ARG A 68 -23.46 0.19 6.77
C ARG A 68 -23.18 -1.32 6.68
N GLU A 69 -22.66 -1.78 5.58
CA GLU A 69 -22.34 -3.19 5.39
C GLU A 69 -21.06 -3.56 6.15
N ARG A 70 -21.17 -4.44 7.16
CA ARG A 70 -20.03 -4.87 8.00
C ARG A 70 -18.85 -5.39 7.19
N ARG A 71 -19.12 -6.09 6.10
CA ARG A 71 -18.09 -6.65 5.24
C ARG A 71 -17.35 -5.56 4.47
N ALA A 72 -18.06 -4.56 3.95
CA ALA A 72 -17.46 -3.42 3.27
C ALA A 72 -16.59 -2.60 4.22
N ILE A 73 -17.09 -2.31 5.43
CA ILE A 73 -16.28 -1.65 6.49
C ILE A 73 -15.01 -2.44 6.77
N GLY A 74 -15.11 -3.76 6.90
CA GLY A 74 -13.95 -4.63 7.15
C GLY A 74 -12.89 -4.51 6.06
N PHE A 75 -13.29 -4.48 4.78
CA PHE A 75 -12.36 -4.26 3.67
C PHE A 75 -11.74 -2.86 3.68
N PHE A 76 -12.50 -1.81 3.96
CA PHE A 76 -11.96 -0.45 4.04
C PHE A 76 -10.98 -0.27 5.20
N VAL A 77 -11.28 -0.89 6.36
CA VAL A 77 -10.35 -0.94 7.49
C VAL A 77 -9.08 -1.72 7.12
N LEU A 78 -9.21 -2.83 6.40
CA LEU A 78 -8.07 -3.62 5.96
C LEU A 78 -7.18 -2.84 4.97
N VAL A 79 -7.79 -2.13 4.01
CA VAL A 79 -7.09 -1.20 3.11
C VAL A 79 -6.34 -0.14 3.93
N PHE A 80 -7.04 0.53 4.85
CA PHE A 80 -6.45 1.54 5.72
C PHE A 80 -5.24 1.01 6.49
N LEU A 81 -5.35 -0.15 7.13
CA LEU A 81 -4.28 -0.76 7.93
C LEU A 81 -3.08 -1.18 7.07
N CYS A 82 -3.32 -1.77 5.88
CA CYS A 82 -2.23 -2.12 4.95
C CYS A 82 -1.45 -0.88 4.53
N TYR A 83 -2.15 0.19 4.15
CA TYR A 83 -1.48 1.45 3.79
C TYR A 83 -0.83 2.13 5.00
N CYS A 84 -1.40 1.98 6.20
CA CYS A 84 -0.78 2.45 7.45
C CYS A 84 0.57 1.76 7.69
N ALA A 85 0.65 0.43 7.51
CA ALA A 85 1.91 -0.31 7.63
C ALA A 85 2.94 0.08 6.56
N ILE A 86 2.48 0.48 5.37
CA ILE A 86 3.36 0.92 4.28
C ILE A 86 3.90 2.35 4.55
N TYR A 87 3.00 3.30 4.80
CA TYR A 87 3.38 4.72 4.84
C TYR A 87 3.97 5.19 6.17
N GLY A 88 3.62 4.54 7.28
CA GLY A 88 4.19 4.85 8.59
C GLY A 88 5.60 4.27 8.77
N PRO A 89 5.71 3.01 9.17
CA PRO A 89 7.00 2.43 9.55
C PRO A 89 7.95 2.24 8.36
N ILE A 90 7.44 1.91 7.16
CA ILE A 90 8.30 1.62 6.02
C ILE A 90 8.68 2.89 5.28
N ASN A 91 7.72 3.68 4.78
CA ASN A 91 8.04 4.84 3.94
C ASN A 91 8.53 6.04 4.74
N THR A 92 8.09 6.22 5.98
CA THR A 92 8.46 7.38 6.81
C THR A 92 9.60 7.05 7.76
N CYS A 93 9.44 6.02 8.61
CA CYS A 93 10.43 5.75 9.66
C CYS A 93 11.72 5.12 9.12
N PHE A 94 11.66 4.25 8.09
CA PHE A 94 12.85 3.57 7.60
C PHE A 94 13.92 4.53 7.03
N PRO A 95 13.61 5.47 6.13
CA PRO A 95 14.63 6.42 5.64
C PRO A 95 15.26 7.24 6.76
N MET A 96 14.45 7.74 7.70
CA MET A 96 14.93 8.50 8.84
C MET A 96 15.82 7.65 9.77
N MET A 97 15.42 6.40 10.03
CA MET A 97 16.25 5.48 10.81
C MET A 97 17.55 5.15 10.08
N ALA A 98 17.51 4.92 8.78
CA ALA A 98 18.68 4.56 7.99
C ALA A 98 19.71 5.69 7.98
N GLU A 99 19.29 6.95 7.89
CA GLU A 99 20.15 8.11 8.02
C GLU A 99 20.70 8.23 9.44
N ALA A 100 19.85 8.18 10.46
CA ALA A 100 20.25 8.40 11.85
C ALA A 100 21.13 7.27 12.42
N LYS A 101 20.78 5.99 12.13
CA LYS A 101 21.44 4.82 12.72
C LYS A 101 22.67 4.35 11.94
N TYR A 102 22.60 4.40 10.60
CA TYR A 102 23.65 3.86 9.73
C TYR A 102 24.43 4.93 8.98
N HIS A 103 24.14 6.22 9.20
CA HIS A 103 24.74 7.35 8.48
C HIS A 103 24.69 7.14 6.95
N ALA A 104 23.56 6.61 6.47
CA ALA A 104 23.39 6.24 5.08
C ALA A 104 23.10 7.48 4.24
N SER A 105 23.77 7.59 3.09
CA SER A 105 23.42 8.61 2.11
C SER A 105 22.08 8.33 1.44
N SER A 106 21.44 9.37 0.88
CA SER A 106 20.15 9.27 0.21
C SER A 106 20.14 8.23 -0.91
N SER A 107 21.24 8.09 -1.67
CA SER A 107 21.34 7.08 -2.73
C SER A 107 21.37 5.65 -2.19
N ARG A 108 22.09 5.42 -1.09
CA ARG A 108 22.11 4.11 -0.43
C ARG A 108 20.76 3.74 0.13
N ILE A 109 20.06 4.70 0.75
CA ILE A 109 18.69 4.52 1.23
C ILE A 109 17.76 4.18 0.06
N GLY A 110 17.82 4.94 -1.03
CA GLY A 110 17.01 4.70 -2.23
C GLY A 110 17.25 3.32 -2.84
N LEU A 111 18.52 2.88 -2.90
CA LEU A 111 18.89 1.56 -3.41
C LEU A 111 18.33 0.44 -2.53
N VAL A 112 18.49 0.53 -1.22
CA VAL A 112 17.95 -0.45 -0.26
C VAL A 112 16.42 -0.44 -0.28
N PHE A 113 15.82 0.73 -0.41
CA PHE A 113 14.36 0.89 -0.47
C PHE A 113 13.75 0.29 -1.74
N SER A 114 14.48 0.24 -2.87
CA SER A 114 14.01 -0.39 -4.11
C SER A 114 13.68 -1.88 -3.96
N PHE A 115 14.24 -2.55 -2.94
CA PHE A 115 13.90 -3.95 -2.65
C PHE A 115 12.45 -4.15 -2.21
N VAL A 116 11.79 -3.12 -1.67
CA VAL A 116 10.33 -3.15 -1.43
C VAL A 116 9.59 -3.32 -2.75
N ALA A 117 9.95 -2.52 -3.76
CA ALA A 117 9.30 -2.60 -5.07
C ALA A 117 9.59 -3.92 -5.80
N ILE A 118 10.82 -4.44 -5.69
CA ILE A 118 11.21 -5.74 -6.25
C ILE A 118 10.39 -6.85 -5.60
N GLY A 119 10.29 -6.86 -4.27
CA GLY A 119 9.48 -7.83 -3.54
C GLY A 119 8.00 -7.78 -3.94
N SER A 120 7.45 -6.57 -4.05
CA SER A 120 6.07 -6.36 -4.47
C SER A 120 5.81 -6.85 -5.90
N TYR A 121 6.69 -6.52 -6.83
CA TYR A 121 6.60 -6.97 -8.21
C TYR A 121 6.64 -8.50 -8.34
N LEU A 122 7.62 -9.15 -7.71
CA LEU A 122 7.78 -10.60 -7.79
C LEU A 122 6.58 -11.35 -7.17
N ALA A 123 6.09 -10.86 -6.03
CA ALA A 123 4.91 -11.43 -5.38
C ALA A 123 3.64 -11.25 -6.22
N ALA A 124 3.42 -10.06 -6.78
CA ALA A 124 2.28 -9.79 -7.65
C ALA A 124 2.35 -10.61 -8.96
N ALA A 125 3.53 -10.74 -9.56
CA ALA A 125 3.73 -11.58 -10.75
C ALA A 125 3.49 -13.07 -10.49
N GLY A 126 3.81 -13.54 -9.28
CA GLY A 126 3.55 -14.92 -8.84
C GLY A 126 2.11 -15.18 -8.39
N LEU A 127 1.33 -14.11 -8.13
CA LEU A 127 -0.01 -14.20 -7.54
C LEU A 127 -0.97 -15.12 -8.31
N PRO A 128 -1.06 -15.10 -9.66
CA PRO A 128 -1.97 -16.02 -10.37
C PRO A 128 -1.68 -17.49 -10.10
N ARG A 129 -0.39 -17.86 -9.99
CA ARG A 129 0.02 -19.25 -9.69
C ARG A 129 -0.29 -19.64 -8.25
N LEU A 130 -0.11 -18.70 -7.32
CA LEU A 130 -0.43 -18.91 -5.91
C LEU A 130 -1.93 -19.00 -5.69
N HIS A 131 -2.71 -18.15 -6.38
CA HIS A 131 -4.17 -18.14 -6.32
C HIS A 131 -4.81 -19.42 -6.88
N ALA A 132 -4.13 -20.11 -7.82
CA ALA A 132 -4.57 -21.41 -8.30
C ALA A 132 -4.46 -22.53 -7.25
N LYS A 133 -3.58 -22.36 -6.25
CA LYS A 133 -3.30 -23.38 -5.21
C LYS A 133 -3.88 -23.01 -3.84
N TRP A 134 -3.96 -21.74 -3.52
CA TRP A 134 -4.34 -21.24 -2.20
C TRP A 134 -5.54 -20.31 -2.27
N SER A 135 -6.36 -20.33 -1.21
CA SER A 135 -7.52 -19.45 -1.12
C SER A 135 -7.11 -17.98 -0.93
N CYS A 136 -7.98 -17.04 -1.32
CA CYS A 136 -7.78 -15.61 -1.06
C CYS A 136 -7.49 -15.34 0.42
N ARG A 137 -8.21 -16.02 1.33
CA ARG A 137 -8.00 -15.92 2.78
C ARG A 137 -6.59 -16.29 3.18
N THR A 138 -6.09 -17.45 2.71
CA THR A 138 -4.73 -17.91 3.01
C THR A 138 -3.69 -16.93 2.51
N LEU A 139 -3.83 -16.43 1.28
CA LEU A 139 -2.88 -15.49 0.68
C LEU A 139 -2.84 -14.16 1.43
N ILE A 140 -3.98 -13.64 1.88
CA ILE A 140 -4.02 -12.39 2.67
C ILE A 140 -3.45 -12.60 4.06
N LEU A 141 -3.70 -13.74 4.70
CA LEU A 141 -3.08 -14.05 6.00
C LEU A 141 -1.55 -14.19 5.88
N VAL A 142 -1.07 -14.85 4.81
CA VAL A 142 0.37 -14.89 4.52
C VAL A 142 0.93 -13.49 4.27
N GLY A 143 0.24 -12.67 3.48
CA GLY A 143 0.60 -11.27 3.27
C GLY A 143 0.62 -10.47 4.56
N GLY A 144 -0.39 -10.61 5.42
CA GLY A 144 -0.44 -10.00 6.75
C GLY A 144 0.73 -10.42 7.64
N PHE A 145 1.08 -11.71 7.63
CA PHE A 145 2.26 -12.21 8.32
C PHE A 145 3.56 -11.61 7.78
N CYS A 146 3.66 -11.49 6.45
CA CYS A 146 4.79 -10.84 5.78
C CYS A 146 4.85 -9.32 6.04
N TYR A 147 3.76 -8.66 6.43
CA TYR A 147 3.82 -7.29 6.97
C TYR A 147 4.32 -7.27 8.41
N THR A 148 3.81 -8.16 9.23
CA THR A 148 4.04 -8.15 10.69
C THR A 148 5.48 -8.52 11.05
N LEU A 149 6.00 -9.60 10.46
CA LEU A 149 7.31 -10.15 10.80
C LEU A 149 8.46 -9.16 10.57
N PRO A 150 8.59 -8.50 9.40
CA PRO A 150 9.66 -7.54 9.18
C PRO A 150 9.64 -6.36 10.16
N LEU A 151 8.45 -5.88 10.52
CA LEU A 151 8.30 -4.77 11.44
C LEU A 151 8.73 -5.12 12.87
N ALA A 152 8.66 -6.41 13.27
CA ALA A 152 9.16 -6.83 14.56
C ALA A 152 10.69 -6.71 14.70
N PHE A 153 11.43 -6.83 13.61
CA PHE A 153 12.89 -6.95 13.66
C PHE A 153 13.66 -5.80 13.02
N LEU A 154 13.00 -4.93 12.23
CA LEU A 154 13.67 -3.93 11.42
C LEU A 154 14.52 -2.95 12.24
N ALA A 155 14.08 -2.59 13.46
CA ALA A 155 14.85 -1.75 14.37
C ALA A 155 16.14 -2.42 14.86
N SER A 156 16.14 -3.74 15.02
CA SER A 156 17.24 -4.52 15.57
C SER A 156 18.29 -4.94 14.53
N VAL A 157 18.04 -4.69 13.24
CA VAL A 157 18.97 -5.05 12.16
C VAL A 157 20.30 -4.32 12.36
N PRO A 158 21.46 -5.00 12.30
CA PRO A 158 22.75 -4.39 12.64
C PRO A 158 23.37 -3.60 11.51
N GLY A 159 22.83 -3.61 10.27
CA GLY A 159 23.42 -2.92 9.13
C GLY A 159 22.43 -2.60 8.02
N LEU A 160 22.68 -1.51 7.29
CA LEU A 160 21.80 -1.02 6.23
C LEU A 160 21.47 -2.07 5.17
N TRP A 161 22.47 -2.79 4.68
CA TRP A 161 22.28 -3.81 3.62
C TRP A 161 21.46 -5.00 4.07
N LEU A 162 21.52 -5.36 5.35
CA LEU A 162 20.67 -6.42 5.89
C LEU A 162 19.19 -6.01 5.97
N CYS A 163 18.89 -4.71 5.97
CA CYS A 163 17.52 -4.20 5.89
C CYS A 163 16.84 -4.52 4.55
N THR A 164 17.60 -4.88 3.50
CA THR A 164 17.03 -5.30 2.21
C THR A 164 16.09 -6.50 2.36
N VAL A 165 16.42 -7.45 3.26
CA VAL A 165 15.61 -8.66 3.48
C VAL A 165 14.22 -8.33 4.07
N PRO A 166 14.10 -7.65 5.23
CA PRO A 166 12.80 -7.29 5.77
C PRO A 166 12.01 -6.33 4.85
N LEU A 167 12.69 -5.44 4.14
CA LEU A 167 12.03 -4.55 3.18
C LEU A 167 11.50 -5.33 1.96
N PHE A 168 12.26 -6.28 1.43
CA PHE A 168 11.79 -7.17 0.37
C PHE A 168 10.57 -7.98 0.81
N VAL A 169 10.56 -8.54 2.01
CA VAL A 169 9.42 -9.29 2.57
C VAL A 169 8.20 -8.38 2.75
N SER A 170 8.40 -7.15 3.23
CA SER A 170 7.32 -6.15 3.33
C SER A 170 6.76 -5.78 1.95
N GLY A 171 7.62 -5.69 0.94
CA GLY A 171 7.21 -5.51 -0.45
C GLY A 171 6.40 -6.69 -0.96
N ALA A 172 6.84 -7.91 -0.71
CA ALA A 172 6.11 -9.12 -1.08
C ALA A 172 4.72 -9.16 -0.44
N ALA A 173 4.60 -8.71 0.82
CA ALA A 173 3.31 -8.55 1.48
C ALA A 173 2.36 -7.62 0.70
N GLN A 174 2.87 -6.48 0.20
CA GLN A 174 2.11 -5.55 -0.64
C GLN A 174 1.62 -6.22 -1.93
N GLY A 175 2.54 -6.88 -2.65
CA GLY A 175 2.24 -7.55 -3.91
C GLY A 175 1.28 -8.71 -3.79
N LEU A 176 1.20 -9.38 -2.63
CA LEU A 176 0.21 -10.42 -2.36
C LEU A 176 -1.13 -9.85 -1.94
N SER A 177 -1.14 -8.90 -1.00
CA SER A 177 -2.36 -8.48 -0.31
C SER A 177 -3.18 -7.45 -1.10
N LEU A 178 -2.53 -6.39 -1.61
CA LEU A 178 -3.26 -5.27 -2.21
C LEU A 178 -4.08 -5.66 -3.45
N PRO A 179 -3.58 -6.46 -4.41
CA PRO A 179 -4.40 -6.88 -5.55
C PRO A 179 -5.64 -7.66 -5.11
N ILE A 180 -5.49 -8.62 -4.18
CA ILE A 180 -6.60 -9.44 -3.69
C ILE A 180 -7.64 -8.58 -2.96
N ILE A 181 -7.19 -7.63 -2.13
CA ILE A 181 -8.09 -6.72 -1.41
C ILE A 181 -8.85 -5.85 -2.41
N ASN A 182 -8.15 -5.25 -3.38
CA ASN A 182 -8.75 -4.37 -4.39
C ASN A 182 -9.77 -5.12 -5.26
N ASP A 183 -9.46 -6.36 -5.67
CA ASP A 183 -10.39 -7.21 -6.43
C ASP A 183 -11.66 -7.51 -5.60
N ASN A 184 -11.50 -7.84 -4.31
CA ASN A 184 -12.65 -8.09 -3.44
C ASN A 184 -13.45 -6.81 -3.15
N VAL A 185 -12.80 -5.68 -2.99
CA VAL A 185 -13.46 -4.36 -2.86
C VAL A 185 -14.27 -4.05 -4.12
N ALA A 186 -13.71 -4.28 -5.30
CA ALA A 186 -14.41 -4.05 -6.57
C ALA A 186 -15.63 -4.96 -6.78
N LEU A 187 -15.70 -6.08 -6.07
CA LEU A 187 -16.83 -7.03 -6.09
C LEU A 187 -17.89 -6.75 -5.00
N LEU A 188 -17.69 -5.72 -4.16
CA LEU A 188 -18.70 -5.28 -3.21
C LEU A 188 -19.82 -4.53 -3.93
N GLY A 189 -21.06 -4.87 -3.61
CA GLY A 189 -22.25 -4.19 -4.16
C GLY A 189 -22.54 -4.53 -5.63
N THR A 190 -23.39 -3.70 -6.23
CA THR A 190 -23.84 -3.83 -7.62
C THR A 190 -22.92 -3.08 -8.58
N PRO A 191 -22.99 -3.33 -9.90
CA PRO A 191 -22.23 -2.55 -10.90
C PRO A 191 -22.46 -1.04 -10.78
N ASP A 192 -23.68 -0.62 -10.39
CA ASP A 192 -24.05 0.80 -10.20
C ASP A 192 -23.37 1.42 -8.97
N ASP A 193 -23.01 0.61 -7.96
CA ASP A 193 -22.37 1.08 -6.73
C ASP A 193 -20.84 1.14 -6.86
N ARG A 194 -20.28 0.59 -7.93
CA ARG A 194 -18.83 0.39 -8.08
C ARG A 194 -18.03 1.68 -7.96
N ALA A 195 -18.51 2.78 -8.52
CA ALA A 195 -17.84 4.08 -8.43
C ALA A 195 -17.79 4.59 -6.99
N ALA A 196 -18.89 4.46 -6.24
CA ALA A 196 -18.95 4.87 -4.83
C ALA A 196 -18.03 4.00 -3.94
N ILE A 197 -18.02 2.68 -4.17
CA ILE A 197 -17.16 1.73 -3.46
C ILE A 197 -15.67 2.06 -3.65
N LEU A 198 -15.27 2.27 -4.90
CA LEU A 198 -13.88 2.62 -5.23
C LEU A 198 -13.50 3.99 -4.63
N ALA A 199 -14.40 4.98 -4.65
CA ALA A 199 -14.15 6.29 -4.05
C ALA A 199 -13.96 6.19 -2.53
N VAL A 200 -14.76 5.39 -1.81
CA VAL A 200 -14.59 5.15 -0.36
C VAL A 200 -13.26 4.42 -0.10
N SER A 201 -12.92 3.42 -0.91
CA SER A 201 -11.65 2.71 -0.80
C SER A 201 -10.46 3.66 -0.99
N GLU A 202 -10.46 4.48 -2.04
CA GLU A 202 -9.43 5.49 -2.28
C GLU A 202 -9.35 6.53 -1.16
N THR A 203 -10.49 6.92 -0.59
CA THR A 203 -10.52 7.80 0.59
C THR A 203 -9.80 7.16 1.77
N SER A 204 -10.04 5.87 2.04
CA SER A 204 -9.34 5.12 3.09
C SER A 204 -7.82 5.12 2.86
N VAL A 205 -7.39 4.94 1.60
CA VAL A 205 -5.98 5.03 1.21
C VAL A 205 -5.41 6.42 1.53
N ARG A 206 -6.08 7.50 1.09
CA ARG A 206 -5.59 8.88 1.29
C ARG A 206 -5.54 9.28 2.76
N VAL A 207 -6.55 8.90 3.54
CA VAL A 207 -6.56 9.12 5.00
C VAL A 207 -5.36 8.41 5.64
N SER A 208 -5.12 7.14 5.28
CA SER A 208 -3.98 6.40 5.80
C SER A 208 -2.64 7.04 5.42
N GLN A 209 -2.48 7.46 4.16
CA GLN A 209 -1.28 8.16 3.67
C GLN A 209 -0.98 9.47 4.41
N SER A 210 -2.02 10.18 4.87
CA SER A 210 -1.87 11.45 5.59
C SER A 210 -1.66 11.25 7.09
N VAL A 211 -2.42 10.35 7.69
CA VAL A 211 -2.44 10.15 9.16
C VAL A 211 -1.26 9.30 9.62
N SER A 212 -0.91 8.26 8.87
CA SER A 212 0.12 7.31 9.27
C SER A 212 1.50 7.94 9.46
N PRO A 213 2.05 8.75 8.53
CA PRO A 213 3.34 9.41 8.73
C PRO A 213 3.36 10.28 9.99
N LEU A 214 2.27 11.01 10.27
CA LEU A 214 2.17 11.86 11.45
C LEU A 214 2.21 11.04 12.74
N LEU A 215 1.38 9.99 12.82
CA LEU A 215 1.33 9.13 14.00
C LEU A 215 2.68 8.46 14.27
N PHE A 216 3.30 7.86 13.25
CA PHE A 216 4.56 7.16 13.40
C PHE A 216 5.74 8.10 13.66
N SER A 217 5.71 9.33 13.13
CA SER A 217 6.70 10.36 13.47
C SER A 217 6.59 10.77 14.94
N ILE A 218 5.38 11.00 15.46
CA ILE A 218 5.17 11.33 16.87
C ILE A 218 5.63 10.19 17.79
N ILE A 219 5.34 8.94 17.40
CA ILE A 219 5.77 7.75 18.16
C ILE A 219 7.29 7.65 18.15
N SER A 220 7.94 7.84 17.00
CA SER A 220 9.40 7.77 16.88
C SER A 220 10.12 8.87 17.66
N MET A 221 9.51 10.05 17.80
CA MET A 221 10.05 11.12 18.65
C MET A 221 10.03 10.79 20.14
N LYS A 222 9.07 9.98 20.62
CA LYS A 222 8.93 9.62 22.04
C LYS A 222 9.68 8.35 22.40
N TRP A 223 9.63 7.34 21.56
CA TRP A 223 10.14 5.97 21.85
C TRP A 223 11.18 5.50 20.83
N LEU A 224 11.76 6.42 20.07
CA LEU A 224 12.73 6.12 19.01
C LEU A 224 12.18 5.10 17.99
N TRP A 225 13.09 4.41 17.31
CA TRP A 225 12.74 3.44 16.26
C TRP A 225 12.04 2.20 16.80
N ASP A 226 12.42 1.76 18.01
CA ASP A 226 11.82 0.57 18.64
C ASP A 226 10.32 0.76 18.88
N GLY A 227 9.91 1.92 19.37
CA GLY A 227 8.48 2.24 19.54
C GLY A 227 7.72 2.35 18.21
N ALA A 228 8.34 2.94 17.21
CA ALA A 228 7.72 3.05 15.87
C ALA A 228 7.51 1.68 15.25
N TYR A 229 8.52 0.80 15.28
CA TYR A 229 8.38 -0.54 14.72
C TYR A 229 7.53 -1.48 15.56
N ALA A 230 7.54 -1.36 16.90
CA ALA A 230 6.59 -2.07 17.76
C ALA A 230 5.14 -1.68 17.45
N SER A 231 4.88 -0.38 17.21
CA SER A 231 3.54 0.08 16.77
C SER A 231 3.19 -0.45 15.38
N GLY A 232 4.16 -0.50 14.48
CA GLY A 232 4.00 -1.12 13.15
C GLY A 232 3.67 -2.61 13.24
N PHE A 233 4.35 -3.34 14.14
CA PHE A 233 4.04 -4.73 14.44
C PHE A 233 2.60 -4.90 14.96
N ALA A 234 2.14 -4.02 15.86
CA ALA A 234 0.75 -4.02 16.32
C ALA A 234 -0.25 -3.79 15.18
N VAL A 235 0.05 -2.87 14.24
CA VAL A 235 -0.74 -2.69 13.02
C VAL A 235 -0.76 -3.96 12.18
N GLY A 236 0.37 -4.66 12.05
CA GLY A 236 0.45 -5.96 11.36
C GLY A 236 -0.45 -7.03 12.00
N ILE A 237 -0.49 -7.10 13.33
CA ILE A 237 -1.42 -8.01 14.06
C ILE A 237 -2.88 -7.61 13.75
N LEU A 238 -3.21 -6.32 13.74
CA LEU A 238 -4.55 -5.85 13.40
C LEU A 238 -4.93 -6.24 11.96
N ILE A 239 -3.99 -6.16 11.00
CA ILE A 239 -4.20 -6.64 9.62
C ILE A 239 -4.60 -8.13 9.64
N LEU A 240 -3.87 -8.97 10.38
CA LEU A 240 -4.17 -10.40 10.49
C LEU A 240 -5.54 -10.66 11.10
N LEU A 241 -5.88 -9.96 12.18
CA LEU A 241 -7.18 -10.10 12.86
C LEU A 241 -8.33 -9.68 11.93
N VAL A 242 -8.25 -8.50 11.31
CA VAL A 242 -9.30 -8.01 10.40
C VAL A 242 -9.42 -8.93 9.19
N ALA A 243 -8.30 -9.37 8.59
CA ALA A 243 -8.30 -10.30 7.47
C ALA A 243 -8.97 -11.64 7.84
N PHE A 244 -8.70 -12.15 9.04
CA PHE A 244 -9.31 -13.38 9.52
C PHE A 244 -10.84 -13.30 9.56
N PHE A 245 -11.40 -12.18 10.04
CA PHE A 245 -12.85 -11.99 10.14
C PHE A 245 -13.52 -11.62 8.80
N VAL A 246 -12.84 -10.83 7.97
CA VAL A 246 -13.40 -10.36 6.67
C VAL A 246 -13.44 -11.46 5.63
N PHE A 247 -12.45 -12.36 5.65
CA PHE A 247 -12.35 -13.50 4.73
C PHE A 247 -12.83 -14.82 5.36
N GLU A 248 -13.87 -14.80 6.19
CA GLU A 248 -14.50 -16.04 6.66
C GLU A 248 -14.91 -16.93 5.48
N PRO A 249 -14.68 -18.27 5.57
CA PRO A 249 -15.13 -19.17 4.54
C PRO A 249 -16.67 -19.09 4.49
N ARG A 250 -17.22 -18.68 3.35
CA ARG A 250 -18.65 -18.85 3.10
C ARG A 250 -18.95 -20.35 3.26
N THR A 251 -19.69 -20.73 4.28
CA THR A 251 -20.45 -21.97 4.23
C THR A 251 -21.31 -21.84 2.97
N ALA A 252 -21.03 -22.69 1.98
CA ALA A 252 -21.80 -22.72 0.74
C ALA A 252 -23.29 -22.77 1.12
N PRO A 253 -24.16 -21.92 0.54
CA PRO A 253 -25.58 -22.09 0.73
C PRO A 253 -25.91 -23.50 0.25
N SER A 254 -26.42 -24.34 1.15
CA SER A 254 -26.99 -25.65 0.85
C SER A 254 -27.92 -25.47 -0.34
N GLN A 255 -27.51 -25.99 -1.50
CA GLN A 255 -28.43 -26.18 -2.61
C GLN A 255 -29.55 -27.13 -2.11
N LYS A 256 -30.70 -26.57 -1.78
CA LYS A 256 -31.96 -27.27 -1.69
C LYS A 256 -32.76 -27.01 -2.95
#